data_8492af58dbc1aecda59e03a978f29701
#
_entry.id   8492af58dbc1aecda59e03a978f29701
#
_cell.length_a   1.000
_cell.length_b   1.000
_cell.length_c   1.000
_cell.angle_alpha   90.00
_cell.angle_beta   90.00
_cell.angle_gamma   90.00
#
_symmetry.space_group_name_H-M   'P 1'
#
loop_
_entity.id
_entity.type
_entity.pdbx_description
1 polymer ?
#
loop_
_entity_poly.entity_id
_entity_poly.type
_entity_poly.pdbx_seq_one_letter_code
_entity_poly.pdbx_strand_id
1 'polypeptide(L)'
;MPDKCLAALIKAASVQDLRRSLVAIGGDHLMILLAGTLSYLLWHDVAWWAAALAAPVTLTIAGRAMRGLECLVHEASHYNLTRRRRLNDAIANVLCAWPVLSEVQQYRTSHMIHHRSFGHADDPDRVRNLRLMLEDFDRSSLAALTVGAVRRIVPYVPGWWWAIGLDGGTVAKFVAWHVMALWLPLAVLLGPAQAAVFWVLAWGVPVFFALPVIRFIAEAAEHDYLPDDADATIFTRTWSNIGAIHRIVFHPHNDGYHAVHHLYPSVPHHKLHRVHRLLAERDQAFATDALIRTKVTSSA
;
A
#
# COMPACT_ATOMS: atom_id res chain seq x y z
N MET A 1 25.27 8.75 -16.03
CA MET A 1 24.10 9.66 -16.18
C MET A 1 23.21 9.08 -17.27
N PRO A 2 21.90 9.00 -17.07
CA PRO A 2 21.00 8.49 -18.12
C PRO A 2 21.18 9.34 -19.39
N ASP A 3 21.12 8.69 -20.55
CA ASP A 3 21.15 9.34 -21.85
C ASP A 3 20.08 10.46 -21.88
N LYS A 4 20.40 11.59 -22.51
CA LYS A 4 19.46 12.74 -22.62
C LYS A 4 18.10 12.34 -23.19
N CYS A 5 18.07 11.35 -24.07
CA CYS A 5 16.85 10.77 -24.62
C CYS A 5 16.04 10.03 -23.54
N LEU A 6 16.67 9.20 -22.70
CA LEU A 6 16.04 8.49 -21.59
C LEU A 6 15.46 9.47 -20.57
N ALA A 7 16.24 10.50 -20.18
CA ALA A 7 15.77 11.54 -19.26
C ALA A 7 14.53 12.28 -19.80
N ALA A 8 14.48 12.59 -21.10
CA ALA A 8 13.31 13.20 -21.73
C ALA A 8 12.07 12.29 -21.70
N LEU A 9 12.23 10.97 -21.94
CA LEU A 9 11.15 10.00 -21.88
C LEU A 9 10.59 9.83 -20.46
N ILE A 10 11.46 9.81 -19.45
CA ILE A 10 11.05 9.72 -18.04
C ILE A 10 10.31 11.01 -17.63
N LYS A 11 10.82 12.18 -18.01
CA LYS A 11 10.14 13.47 -17.79
C LYS A 11 8.75 13.50 -18.43
N ALA A 12 8.60 12.97 -19.65
CA ALA A 12 7.30 12.83 -20.31
C ALA A 12 6.38 11.83 -19.59
N ALA A 13 6.94 10.83 -18.90
CA ALA A 13 6.18 9.91 -18.07
C ALA A 13 5.71 10.54 -16.76
N SER A 14 6.37 11.57 -16.22
CA SER A 14 6.03 12.24 -14.95
C SER A 14 4.83 13.21 -15.06
N VAL A 15 3.91 12.97 -15.99
CA VAL A 15 2.66 13.75 -16.14
C VAL A 15 1.53 13.04 -15.42
N GLN A 16 0.94 13.72 -14.44
CA GLN A 16 -0.17 13.23 -13.65
C GLN A 16 -1.45 13.12 -14.49
N ASP A 17 -2.26 12.12 -14.16
CA ASP A 17 -3.57 11.89 -14.77
C ASP A 17 -4.62 11.63 -13.68
N LEU A 18 -5.32 12.69 -13.27
CA LEU A 18 -6.32 12.62 -12.22
C LEU A 18 -7.43 11.61 -12.54
N ARG A 19 -7.84 11.50 -13.82
CA ARG A 19 -8.90 10.55 -14.20
C ARG A 19 -8.49 9.12 -13.90
N ARG A 20 -7.24 8.73 -14.20
CA ARG A 20 -6.73 7.39 -13.89
C ARG A 20 -6.65 7.14 -12.39
N SER A 21 -6.23 8.14 -11.63
CA SER A 21 -6.22 8.05 -10.16
C SER A 21 -7.64 7.89 -9.59
N LEU A 22 -8.62 8.64 -10.09
CA LEU A 22 -10.02 8.51 -9.66
C LEU A 22 -10.62 7.15 -10.04
N VAL A 23 -10.28 6.60 -11.20
CA VAL A 23 -10.70 5.24 -11.61
C VAL A 23 -10.09 4.18 -10.67
N ALA A 24 -8.83 4.34 -10.30
CA ALA A 24 -8.16 3.45 -9.33
C ALA A 24 -8.85 3.51 -7.95
N ILE A 25 -9.07 4.72 -7.42
CA ILE A 25 -9.80 4.95 -6.17
C ILE A 25 -11.19 4.33 -6.19
N GLY A 26 -11.97 4.63 -7.24
CA GLY A 26 -13.33 4.09 -7.38
C GLY A 26 -13.37 2.58 -7.50
N GLY A 27 -12.39 1.98 -8.19
CA GLY A 27 -12.23 0.54 -8.30
C GLY A 27 -11.95 -0.12 -6.94
N ASP A 28 -11.08 0.47 -6.12
CA ASP A 28 -10.80 -0.06 -4.78
C ASP A 28 -12.03 0.04 -3.87
N HIS A 29 -12.74 1.18 -3.85
CA HIS A 29 -14.00 1.30 -3.10
C HIS A 29 -15.05 0.29 -3.56
N LEU A 30 -15.20 0.11 -4.87
CA LEU A 30 -16.13 -0.89 -5.41
C LEU A 30 -15.79 -2.31 -4.94
N MET A 31 -14.50 -2.68 -4.95
CA MET A 31 -14.07 -4.00 -4.46
C MET A 31 -14.36 -4.19 -2.96
N ILE A 32 -14.12 -3.16 -2.13
CA ILE A 32 -14.45 -3.21 -0.70
C ILE A 32 -15.95 -3.40 -0.51
N LEU A 33 -16.77 -2.63 -1.21
CA LEU A 33 -18.22 -2.71 -1.10
C LEU A 33 -18.76 -4.06 -1.60
N LEU A 34 -18.25 -4.60 -2.71
CA LEU A 34 -18.68 -5.90 -3.23
C LEU A 34 -18.30 -7.04 -2.28
N ALA A 35 -17.06 -7.05 -1.76
CA ALA A 35 -16.62 -8.05 -0.79
C ALA A 35 -17.42 -7.96 0.52
N GLY A 36 -17.67 -6.74 1.01
CA GLY A 36 -18.47 -6.48 2.20
C GLY A 36 -19.94 -6.88 2.02
N THR A 37 -20.53 -6.54 0.87
CA THR A 37 -21.91 -6.95 0.54
C THR A 37 -22.03 -8.47 0.49
N LEU A 38 -21.09 -9.17 -0.14
CA LEU A 38 -21.07 -10.63 -0.15
C LEU A 38 -20.99 -11.20 1.27
N SER A 39 -20.08 -10.70 2.10
CA SER A 39 -19.96 -11.13 3.50
C SER A 39 -21.23 -10.87 4.29
N TYR A 40 -21.87 -9.71 4.09
CA TYR A 40 -23.10 -9.35 4.77
C TYR A 40 -24.29 -10.25 4.33
N LEU A 41 -24.49 -10.47 3.04
CA LEU A 41 -25.57 -11.33 2.53
C LEU A 41 -25.40 -12.78 3.00
N LEU A 42 -24.18 -13.30 2.99
CA LEU A 42 -23.91 -14.64 3.53
C LEU A 42 -24.21 -14.73 5.02
N TRP A 43 -23.85 -13.69 5.80
CA TRP A 43 -24.15 -13.62 7.22
C TRP A 43 -25.65 -13.52 7.51
N HIS A 44 -26.35 -12.64 6.78
CA HIS A 44 -27.74 -12.27 7.06
C HIS A 44 -28.73 -13.29 6.47
N ASP A 45 -28.54 -13.71 5.21
CA ASP A 45 -29.55 -14.47 4.45
C ASP A 45 -29.27 -15.98 4.43
N VAL A 46 -28.03 -16.41 4.73
CA VAL A 46 -27.66 -17.84 4.72
C VAL A 46 -27.36 -18.29 6.15
N ALA A 47 -26.17 -18.00 6.67
CA ALA A 47 -25.76 -18.28 8.04
C ALA A 47 -24.37 -17.67 8.32
N TRP A 48 -24.02 -17.44 9.58
CA TRP A 48 -22.70 -16.94 10.00
C TRP A 48 -21.54 -17.84 9.49
N TRP A 49 -21.71 -19.14 9.46
CA TRP A 49 -20.66 -20.06 8.98
C TRP A 49 -20.40 -19.92 7.48
N ALA A 50 -21.40 -19.54 6.67
CA ALA A 50 -21.20 -19.27 5.25
C ALA A 50 -20.33 -18.02 5.04
N ALA A 51 -20.58 -16.96 5.81
CA ALA A 51 -19.71 -15.79 5.84
C ALA A 51 -18.29 -16.15 6.33
N ALA A 52 -18.17 -16.99 7.35
CA ALA A 52 -16.86 -17.45 7.85
C ALA A 52 -16.08 -18.26 6.80
N LEU A 53 -16.74 -19.13 6.04
CA LEU A 53 -16.09 -19.86 4.94
C LEU A 53 -15.65 -18.95 3.79
N ALA A 54 -16.41 -17.90 3.50
CA ALA A 54 -16.05 -16.92 2.48
C ALA A 54 -15.01 -15.90 2.95
N ALA A 55 -14.81 -15.73 4.26
CA ALA A 55 -13.96 -14.71 4.85
C ALA A 55 -12.51 -14.68 4.30
N PRO A 56 -11.80 -15.80 4.06
CA PRO A 56 -10.46 -15.74 3.47
C PRO A 56 -10.43 -15.01 2.11
N VAL A 57 -11.45 -15.18 1.29
CA VAL A 57 -11.57 -14.56 -0.03
C VAL A 57 -12.01 -13.10 0.11
N THR A 58 -13.10 -12.84 0.84
CA THR A 58 -13.65 -11.49 0.99
C THR A 58 -12.70 -10.55 1.74
N LEU A 59 -12.01 -11.04 2.79
CA LEU A 59 -11.00 -10.28 3.51
C LEU A 59 -9.76 -10.00 2.64
N THR A 60 -9.34 -10.96 1.82
CA THR A 60 -8.21 -10.73 0.89
C THR A 60 -8.59 -9.66 -0.13
N ILE A 61 -9.78 -9.70 -0.71
CA ILE A 61 -10.24 -8.70 -1.69
C ILE A 61 -10.36 -7.31 -1.03
N ALA A 62 -11.02 -7.22 0.13
CA ALA A 62 -11.19 -5.95 0.82
C ALA A 62 -9.85 -5.38 1.32
N GLY A 63 -9.01 -6.21 1.95
CA GLY A 63 -7.69 -5.81 2.44
C GLY A 63 -6.75 -5.37 1.32
N ARG A 64 -6.76 -6.09 0.17
CA ARG A 64 -6.02 -5.69 -1.03
C ARG A 64 -6.51 -4.34 -1.56
N ALA A 65 -7.81 -4.11 -1.60
CA ALA A 65 -8.36 -2.85 -2.08
C ALA A 65 -8.04 -1.70 -1.11
N MET A 66 -8.07 -1.93 0.20
CA MET A 66 -7.60 -0.96 1.21
C MET A 66 -6.09 -0.68 1.07
N ARG A 67 -5.26 -1.70 0.80
CA ARG A 67 -3.85 -1.49 0.45
C ARG A 67 -3.72 -0.65 -0.83
N GLY A 68 -4.64 -0.80 -1.79
CA GLY A 68 -4.73 0.06 -2.98
C GLY A 68 -4.95 1.53 -2.61
N LEU A 69 -5.86 1.81 -1.69
CA LEU A 69 -6.05 3.16 -1.15
C LEU A 69 -4.79 3.70 -0.48
N GLU A 70 -4.06 2.89 0.30
CA GLU A 70 -2.76 3.29 0.89
C GLU A 70 -1.70 3.59 -0.17
N CYS A 71 -1.60 2.78 -1.23
CA CYS A 71 -0.72 3.08 -2.36
C CYS A 71 -1.06 4.43 -3.03
N LEU A 72 -2.33 4.81 -3.05
CA LEU A 72 -2.75 6.12 -3.56
C LEU A 72 -2.51 7.26 -2.56
N VAL A 73 -2.49 7.00 -1.24
CA VAL A 73 -1.96 7.93 -0.23
C VAL A 73 -0.46 8.16 -0.44
N HIS A 74 0.29 7.09 -0.68
CA HIS A 74 1.70 7.13 -1.03
C HIS A 74 1.94 7.99 -2.28
N GLU A 75 1.23 7.76 -3.38
CA GLU A 75 1.26 8.58 -4.58
C GLU A 75 0.92 10.06 -4.31
N ALA A 76 -0.08 10.32 -3.47
CA ALA A 76 -0.47 11.67 -3.09
C ALA A 76 0.60 12.37 -2.23
N SER A 77 1.44 11.63 -1.51
CA SER A 77 2.56 12.19 -0.76
C SER A 77 3.56 12.88 -1.70
N HIS A 78 3.69 12.39 -2.94
CA HIS A 78 4.50 12.97 -4.03
C HIS A 78 3.72 13.90 -4.97
N TYR A 79 2.45 14.23 -4.66
CA TYR A 79 1.55 15.01 -5.51
C TYR A 79 1.29 14.37 -6.89
N ASN A 80 1.26 13.04 -6.97
CA ASN A 80 1.11 12.29 -8.22
C ASN A 80 -0.34 12.08 -8.66
N LEU A 81 -1.37 12.38 -7.82
CA LEU A 81 -2.76 12.33 -8.27
C LEU A 81 -3.09 13.54 -9.17
N THR A 82 -2.64 14.74 -8.78
CA THR A 82 -2.78 15.97 -9.56
C THR A 82 -1.74 17.02 -9.13
N ARG A 83 -1.35 17.88 -10.05
CA ARG A 83 -0.41 19.00 -9.79
C ARG A 83 -0.95 20.07 -8.84
N ARG A 84 -2.28 20.17 -8.68
CA ARG A 84 -2.93 21.11 -7.76
C ARG A 84 -2.83 20.55 -6.33
N ARG A 85 -1.80 20.95 -5.58
CA ARG A 85 -1.46 20.40 -4.26
C ARG A 85 -2.65 20.29 -3.30
N ARG A 86 -3.45 21.37 -3.15
CA ARG A 86 -4.64 21.37 -2.28
C ARG A 86 -5.69 20.35 -2.72
N LEU A 87 -5.92 20.23 -4.04
CA LEU A 87 -6.86 19.26 -4.60
C LEU A 87 -6.33 17.82 -4.46
N ASN A 88 -5.03 17.60 -4.67
CA ASN A 88 -4.36 16.34 -4.44
C ASN A 88 -4.59 15.84 -3.01
N ASP A 89 -4.31 16.70 -2.03
CA ASP A 89 -4.43 16.35 -0.62
C ASP A 89 -5.89 16.15 -0.19
N ALA A 90 -6.81 16.98 -0.68
CA ALA A 90 -8.23 16.85 -0.38
C ALA A 90 -8.81 15.53 -0.92
N ILE A 91 -8.54 15.20 -2.20
CA ILE A 91 -9.00 13.94 -2.81
C ILE A 91 -8.39 12.76 -2.06
N ALA A 92 -7.08 12.77 -1.83
CA ALA A 92 -6.41 11.66 -1.18
C ALA A 92 -6.83 11.47 0.28
N ASN A 93 -7.04 12.55 1.04
CA ASN A 93 -7.53 12.45 2.41
C ASN A 93 -8.94 11.88 2.46
N VAL A 94 -9.87 12.47 1.71
CA VAL A 94 -11.28 12.08 1.78
C VAL A 94 -11.53 10.70 1.18
N LEU A 95 -10.88 10.37 0.07
CA LEU A 95 -11.18 9.13 -0.67
C LEU A 95 -10.19 7.99 -0.42
N CYS A 96 -9.02 8.25 0.17
CA CYS A 96 -8.02 7.21 0.37
C CYS A 96 -7.58 7.10 1.84
N ALA A 97 -7.11 8.19 2.47
CA ALA A 97 -6.44 8.15 3.75
C ALA A 97 -7.41 7.96 4.93
N TRP A 98 -8.43 8.83 5.05
CA TRP A 98 -9.40 8.72 6.15
C TRP A 98 -10.14 7.38 6.18
N PRO A 99 -10.54 6.78 5.03
CA PRO A 99 -11.12 5.43 5.03
C PRO A 99 -10.25 4.34 5.67
N VAL A 100 -8.93 4.49 5.68
CA VAL A 100 -7.97 3.48 6.18
C VAL A 100 -7.13 3.95 7.37
N LEU A 101 -7.66 4.92 8.15
CA LEU A 101 -7.03 5.44 9.37
C LEU A 101 -5.64 6.05 9.10
N SER A 102 -5.53 6.90 8.10
CA SER A 102 -4.31 7.60 7.71
C SER A 102 -4.61 9.05 7.36
N GLU A 103 -3.56 9.88 7.20
CA GLU A 103 -3.62 11.25 6.70
C GLU A 103 -2.39 11.55 5.82
N VAL A 104 -2.63 12.11 4.63
CA VAL A 104 -1.59 12.35 3.62
C VAL A 104 -0.45 13.20 4.16
N GLN A 105 -0.74 14.25 4.93
CA GLN A 105 0.26 15.17 5.44
C GLN A 105 1.19 14.51 6.46
N GLN A 106 0.65 13.70 7.36
CA GLN A 106 1.42 12.93 8.34
C GLN A 106 2.29 11.88 7.65
N TYR A 107 1.67 11.09 6.77
CA TYR A 107 2.38 10.09 5.98
C TYR A 107 3.51 10.72 5.15
N ARG A 108 3.24 11.83 4.46
CA ARG A 108 4.24 12.56 3.68
C ARG A 108 5.45 12.97 4.50
N THR A 109 5.25 13.44 5.73
CA THR A 109 6.36 13.87 6.59
C THR A 109 7.35 12.74 6.84
N SER A 110 6.88 11.59 7.26
CA SER A 110 7.70 10.39 7.48
C SER A 110 8.33 9.89 6.18
N HIS A 111 7.53 9.79 5.12
CA HIS A 111 7.93 9.25 3.83
C HIS A 111 8.98 10.12 3.11
N MET A 112 8.91 11.45 3.22
CA MET A 112 9.96 12.33 2.68
C MET A 112 11.28 12.21 3.43
N ILE A 113 11.26 11.90 4.73
CA ILE A 113 12.47 11.58 5.48
C ILE A 113 13.08 10.28 4.93
N HIS A 114 12.26 9.23 4.75
CA HIS A 114 12.69 7.98 4.14
C HIS A 114 13.37 8.18 2.78
N HIS A 115 12.74 8.92 1.84
CA HIS A 115 13.36 9.21 0.53
C HIS A 115 14.67 9.99 0.62
N ARG A 116 14.76 10.96 1.55
CA ARG A 116 15.97 11.78 1.71
C ARG A 116 17.10 11.02 2.38
N SER A 117 16.78 10.20 3.37
CA SER A 117 17.72 9.51 4.25
C SER A 117 17.71 8.00 4.03
N PHE A 118 17.32 7.54 2.84
CA PHE A 118 17.17 6.12 2.50
C PHE A 118 18.36 5.29 2.96
N GLY A 119 18.10 4.31 3.82
CA GLY A 119 19.10 3.40 4.36
C GLY A 119 20.02 3.98 5.44
N HIS A 120 19.92 5.26 5.80
CA HIS A 120 20.66 5.88 6.91
C HIS A 120 19.99 5.66 8.27
N ALA A 121 20.67 6.03 9.35
CA ALA A 121 20.20 5.82 10.72
C ALA A 121 18.92 6.61 11.08
N ASP A 122 18.63 7.69 10.39
CA ASP A 122 17.46 8.54 10.53
C ASP A 122 16.30 8.17 9.58
N ASP A 123 16.48 7.16 8.74
CA ASP A 123 15.42 6.59 7.91
C ASP A 123 14.38 5.86 8.79
N PRO A 124 13.13 6.39 8.90
CA PRO A 124 12.11 5.81 9.77
C PRO A 124 11.73 4.37 9.36
N ASP A 125 11.79 4.05 8.08
CA ASP A 125 11.45 2.73 7.58
C ASP A 125 12.56 1.72 7.87
N ARG A 126 13.84 2.12 7.75
CA ARG A 126 14.97 1.31 8.22
C ARG A 126 14.88 1.03 9.72
N VAL A 127 14.64 2.06 10.54
CA VAL A 127 14.51 1.91 12.00
C VAL A 127 13.41 0.91 12.35
N ARG A 128 12.25 1.01 11.69
CA ARG A 128 11.14 0.06 11.88
C ARG A 128 11.49 -1.34 11.40
N ASN A 129 12.12 -1.47 10.24
CA ASN A 129 12.54 -2.73 9.64
C ASN A 129 13.50 -3.50 10.56
N LEU A 130 14.56 -2.84 11.03
CA LEU A 130 15.52 -3.42 11.99
C LEU A 130 14.85 -3.82 13.31
N ARG A 131 13.99 -2.94 13.86
CA ARG A 131 13.24 -3.24 15.10
C ARG A 131 12.38 -4.49 14.99
N LEU A 132 11.81 -4.73 13.83
CA LEU A 132 10.93 -5.88 13.55
C LEU A 132 11.70 -7.09 13.00
N MET A 133 13.01 -6.97 12.83
CA MET A 133 13.88 -8.02 12.25
C MET A 133 13.32 -8.54 10.90
N LEU A 134 13.01 -7.61 9.99
CA LEU A 134 12.44 -7.97 8.70
C LEU A 134 13.49 -8.48 7.70
N GLU A 135 14.79 -8.16 7.90
CA GLU A 135 15.89 -8.75 7.13
C GLU A 135 16.02 -10.24 7.38
N ASP A 136 15.77 -10.70 8.61
CA ASP A 136 15.79 -12.12 8.98
C ASP A 136 14.46 -12.84 8.66
N PHE A 137 13.62 -12.21 7.87
CA PHE A 137 12.30 -12.74 7.55
C PHE A 137 12.41 -13.86 6.51
N ASP A 138 12.38 -15.11 6.98
CA ASP A 138 12.45 -16.28 6.11
C ASP A 138 11.27 -16.36 5.15
N ARG A 139 11.55 -16.32 3.86
CA ARG A 139 10.61 -16.40 2.75
C ARG A 139 10.76 -17.68 1.93
N SER A 140 11.56 -18.64 2.37
CA SER A 140 11.87 -19.86 1.63
C SER A 140 10.63 -20.70 1.31
N SER A 141 9.60 -20.61 2.14
CA SER A 141 8.34 -21.34 1.96
C SER A 141 7.13 -20.54 2.46
N LEU A 142 5.92 -20.93 2.03
CA LEU A 142 4.67 -20.33 2.55
C LEU A 142 4.54 -20.56 4.06
N ALA A 143 4.98 -21.70 4.58
CA ALA A 143 4.95 -21.99 6.00
C ALA A 143 5.87 -21.03 6.79
N ALA A 144 7.11 -20.87 6.34
CA ALA A 144 8.08 -19.95 6.96
C ALA A 144 7.56 -18.51 6.94
N LEU A 145 7.07 -18.05 5.77
CA LEU A 145 6.46 -16.73 5.59
C LEU A 145 5.28 -16.52 6.55
N THR A 146 4.37 -17.51 6.66
CA THR A 146 3.22 -17.42 7.56
C THR A 146 3.63 -17.35 9.03
N VAL A 147 4.54 -18.24 9.47
CA VAL A 147 5.05 -18.22 10.85
C VAL A 147 5.77 -16.92 11.16
N GLY A 148 6.60 -16.44 10.23
CA GLY A 148 7.28 -15.16 10.36
C GLY A 148 6.32 -13.97 10.45
N ALA A 149 5.28 -13.94 9.64
CA ALA A 149 4.24 -12.91 9.67
C ALA A 149 3.45 -12.92 10.98
N VAL A 150 2.99 -14.10 11.42
CA VAL A 150 2.24 -14.24 12.70
C VAL A 150 3.05 -13.73 13.89
N ARG A 151 4.34 -14.03 13.93
CA ARG A 151 5.23 -13.58 15.02
C ARG A 151 5.42 -12.06 15.06
N ARG A 152 5.37 -11.39 13.91
CA ARG A 152 5.71 -9.97 13.75
C ARG A 152 4.51 -9.04 13.62
N ILE A 153 3.32 -9.57 13.26
CA ILE A 153 2.15 -8.73 13.00
C ILE A 153 1.70 -7.95 14.25
N VAL A 154 1.80 -8.55 15.44
CA VAL A 154 1.38 -7.89 16.69
C VAL A 154 2.21 -6.65 17.00
N PRO A 155 3.56 -6.67 17.00
CA PRO A 155 4.36 -5.47 17.17
C PRO A 155 4.34 -4.55 15.94
N TYR A 156 4.08 -5.07 14.74
CA TYR A 156 4.05 -4.29 13.52
C TYR A 156 2.90 -3.27 13.50
N VAL A 157 1.69 -3.67 13.90
CA VAL A 157 0.51 -2.81 13.80
C VAL A 157 0.65 -1.49 14.58
N PRO A 158 0.97 -1.48 15.88
CA PRO A 158 1.20 -0.22 16.60
C PRO A 158 2.45 0.52 16.10
N GLY A 159 3.48 -0.20 15.67
CA GLY A 159 4.69 0.39 15.08
C GLY A 159 4.40 1.17 13.80
N TRP A 160 3.51 0.67 12.96
CA TRP A 160 3.05 1.37 11.77
C TRP A 160 2.31 2.67 12.11
N TRP A 161 1.30 2.61 12.97
CA TRP A 161 0.55 3.82 13.35
C TRP A 161 1.42 4.88 14.03
N TRP A 162 2.39 4.45 14.81
CA TRP A 162 3.37 5.37 15.36
C TRP A 162 4.24 6.01 14.27
N ALA A 163 4.71 5.22 13.30
CA ALA A 163 5.59 5.69 12.22
C ALA A 163 4.92 6.72 11.30
N ILE A 164 3.60 6.57 11.03
CA ILE A 164 2.83 7.55 10.25
C ILE A 164 2.32 8.74 11.07
N GLY A 165 2.63 8.79 12.37
CA GLY A 165 2.23 9.88 13.25
C GLY A 165 0.73 9.90 13.57
N LEU A 166 0.09 8.73 13.73
CA LEU A 166 -1.34 8.66 14.06
C LEU A 166 -1.66 9.45 15.32
N ASP A 167 -2.59 10.38 15.22
CA ASP A 167 -3.07 11.25 16.29
C ASP A 167 -4.59 11.20 16.46
N GLY A 168 -5.09 11.85 17.54
CA GLY A 168 -6.53 11.91 17.81
C GLY A 168 -7.34 12.63 16.72
N GLY A 169 -6.73 13.57 16.00
CA GLY A 169 -7.37 14.26 14.87
C GLY A 169 -7.62 13.33 13.69
N THR A 170 -6.65 12.49 13.36
CA THR A 170 -6.80 11.46 12.30
C THR A 170 -7.83 10.41 12.69
N VAL A 171 -7.84 9.96 13.94
CA VAL A 171 -8.88 9.05 14.46
C VAL A 171 -10.27 9.69 14.34
N ALA A 172 -10.42 10.96 14.73
CA ALA A 172 -11.70 11.67 14.61
C ALA A 172 -12.18 11.77 13.14
N LYS A 173 -11.28 12.04 12.19
CA LYS A 173 -11.58 12.08 10.75
C LYS A 173 -11.99 10.70 10.22
N PHE A 174 -11.29 9.64 10.63
CA PHE A 174 -11.67 8.26 10.31
C PHE A 174 -13.08 7.95 10.80
N VAL A 175 -13.39 8.22 12.07
CA VAL A 175 -14.72 7.98 12.64
C VAL A 175 -15.78 8.81 11.92
N ALA A 176 -15.54 10.10 11.73
CA ALA A 176 -16.48 11.00 11.06
C ALA A 176 -16.76 10.54 9.62
N TRP A 177 -15.73 10.13 8.88
CA TRP A 177 -15.88 9.60 7.52
C TRP A 177 -16.77 8.35 7.50
N HIS A 178 -16.50 7.39 8.38
CA HIS A 178 -17.27 6.14 8.44
C HIS A 178 -18.72 6.35 8.89
N VAL A 179 -18.93 7.26 9.84
CA VAL A 179 -20.29 7.61 10.26
C VAL A 179 -21.05 8.30 9.13
N MET A 180 -20.46 9.31 8.51
CA MET A 180 -21.18 10.16 7.55
C MET A 180 -21.30 9.54 6.15
N ALA A 181 -20.22 8.92 5.65
CA ALA A 181 -20.19 8.40 4.29
C ALA A 181 -20.71 6.96 4.16
N LEU A 182 -20.71 6.18 5.23
CA LEU A 182 -21.07 4.76 5.18
C LEU A 182 -22.20 4.41 6.15
N TRP A 183 -22.01 4.60 7.46
CA TRP A 183 -22.95 4.08 8.46
C TRP A 183 -24.30 4.79 8.43
N LEU A 184 -24.36 6.13 8.39
CA LEU A 184 -25.62 6.89 8.35
C LEU A 184 -26.47 6.55 7.12
N PRO A 185 -25.95 6.56 5.88
CA PRO A 185 -26.74 6.16 4.71
C PRO A 185 -27.27 4.72 4.83
N LEU A 186 -26.45 3.80 5.32
CA LEU A 186 -26.86 2.42 5.52
C LEU A 186 -27.86 2.27 6.66
N ALA A 187 -27.74 3.04 7.74
CA ALA A 187 -28.69 3.01 8.85
C ALA A 187 -30.09 3.49 8.44
N VAL A 188 -30.18 4.44 7.51
CA VAL A 188 -31.46 4.86 6.91
C VAL A 188 -32.07 3.76 6.05
N LEU A 189 -31.26 2.98 5.33
CA LEU A 189 -31.73 1.97 4.39
C LEU A 189 -32.02 0.62 5.09
N LEU A 190 -31.16 0.20 6.02
CA LEU A 190 -31.15 -1.15 6.61
C LEU A 190 -31.54 -1.16 8.09
N GLY A 191 -31.59 0.01 8.74
CA GLY A 191 -31.63 0.15 10.18
C GLY A 191 -30.23 0.16 10.83
N PRO A 192 -30.09 0.78 12.03
CA PRO A 192 -28.79 1.04 12.64
C PRO A 192 -27.99 -0.23 13.00
N ALA A 193 -28.66 -1.28 13.45
CA ALA A 193 -28.02 -2.53 13.80
C ALA A 193 -27.43 -3.25 12.58
N GLN A 194 -28.18 -3.32 11.49
CA GLN A 194 -27.72 -3.95 10.24
C GLN A 194 -26.60 -3.12 9.58
N ALA A 195 -26.69 -1.80 9.63
CA ALA A 195 -25.62 -0.92 9.17
C ALA A 195 -24.31 -1.16 9.96
N ALA A 196 -24.39 -1.38 11.28
CA ALA A 196 -23.22 -1.71 12.09
C ALA A 196 -22.63 -3.07 11.71
N VAL A 197 -23.46 -4.10 11.50
CA VAL A 197 -22.99 -5.42 11.02
C VAL A 197 -22.31 -5.28 9.64
N PHE A 198 -22.93 -4.57 8.70
CA PHE A 198 -22.34 -4.31 7.40
C PHE A 198 -20.99 -3.61 7.54
N TRP A 199 -20.89 -2.56 8.34
CA TRP A 199 -19.66 -1.84 8.59
C TRP A 199 -18.56 -2.75 9.15
N VAL A 200 -18.88 -3.60 10.12
CA VAL A 200 -17.91 -4.56 10.70
C VAL A 200 -17.37 -5.49 9.63
N LEU A 201 -18.24 -6.07 8.79
CA LEU A 201 -17.86 -7.05 7.77
C LEU A 201 -17.14 -6.41 6.57
N ALA A 202 -17.62 -5.25 6.11
CA ALA A 202 -17.10 -4.59 4.91
C ALA A 202 -15.84 -3.77 5.17
N TRP A 203 -15.71 -3.21 6.37
CA TRP A 203 -14.64 -2.25 6.69
C TRP A 203 -13.87 -2.57 7.97
N GLY A 204 -14.55 -2.72 9.09
CA GLY A 204 -13.92 -2.86 10.40
C GLY A 204 -12.93 -4.03 10.46
N VAL A 205 -13.40 -5.25 10.18
CA VAL A 205 -12.51 -6.42 10.15
C VAL A 205 -11.42 -6.28 9.08
N PRO A 206 -11.72 -5.90 7.82
CA PRO A 206 -10.67 -5.70 6.83
C PRO A 206 -9.61 -4.68 7.21
N VAL A 207 -9.96 -3.50 7.75
CA VAL A 207 -8.99 -2.42 8.03
C VAL A 207 -8.09 -2.75 9.23
N PHE A 208 -8.61 -3.48 10.23
CA PHE A 208 -7.84 -3.79 11.43
C PHE A 208 -7.12 -5.14 11.39
N PHE A 209 -7.50 -6.05 10.48
CA PHE A 209 -6.87 -7.38 10.39
C PHE A 209 -6.29 -7.70 9.01
N ALA A 210 -7.06 -7.57 7.93
CA ALA A 210 -6.59 -7.98 6.61
C ALA A 210 -5.56 -7.00 6.03
N LEU A 211 -5.85 -5.70 6.08
CA LEU A 211 -4.94 -4.65 5.60
C LEU A 211 -3.57 -4.70 6.28
N PRO A 212 -3.43 -4.77 7.62
CA PRO A 212 -2.14 -4.86 8.28
C PRO A 212 -1.30 -6.06 7.83
N VAL A 213 -1.93 -7.23 7.62
CA VAL A 213 -1.22 -8.43 7.15
C VAL A 213 -0.71 -8.25 5.73
N ILE A 214 -1.56 -7.74 4.82
CA ILE A 214 -1.19 -7.51 3.43
C ILE A 214 -0.08 -6.45 3.34
N ARG A 215 -0.22 -5.34 4.05
CA ARG A 215 0.79 -4.28 4.14
C ARG A 215 2.11 -4.79 4.71
N PHE A 216 2.09 -5.56 5.80
CA PHE A 216 3.29 -6.14 6.40
C PHE A 216 4.09 -6.97 5.38
N ILE A 217 3.42 -7.86 4.64
CA ILE A 217 4.07 -8.69 3.63
C ILE A 217 4.61 -7.84 2.47
N ALA A 218 3.90 -6.79 2.09
CA ALA A 218 4.36 -5.84 1.08
C ALA A 218 5.64 -5.11 1.51
N GLU A 219 5.59 -4.39 2.63
CA GLU A 219 6.72 -3.61 3.15
C GLU A 219 7.95 -4.46 3.45
N ALA A 220 7.75 -5.64 4.06
CA ALA A 220 8.84 -6.58 4.28
C ALA A 220 9.51 -7.06 2.98
N ALA A 221 8.95 -6.77 1.80
CA ALA A 221 9.47 -7.13 0.50
C ALA A 221 10.07 -5.95 -0.29
N GLU A 222 10.00 -4.73 0.23
CA GLU A 222 10.33 -3.53 -0.54
C GLU A 222 11.81 -3.18 -0.50
N HIS A 223 12.44 -3.27 0.67
CA HIS A 223 13.81 -2.83 0.87
C HIS A 223 14.70 -3.92 1.46
N ASP A 224 15.99 -3.82 1.15
CA ASP A 224 17.08 -4.56 1.77
C ASP A 224 18.00 -3.54 2.45
N TYR A 225 17.96 -3.52 3.79
CA TYR A 225 18.75 -2.60 4.60
C TYR A 225 20.05 -3.22 5.13
N LEU A 226 20.37 -4.43 4.67
CA LEU A 226 21.61 -5.11 5.03
C LEU A 226 22.85 -4.33 4.59
N PRO A 227 24.03 -4.68 5.10
CA PRO A 227 25.00 -3.77 5.66
C PRO A 227 25.49 -2.66 4.72
N ASP A 228 26.08 -1.62 5.32
CA ASP A 228 26.69 -0.47 4.64
C ASP A 228 27.72 -0.92 3.60
N ASP A 229 27.24 -1.20 2.38
CA ASP A 229 28.06 -1.28 1.21
C ASP A 229 28.18 0.11 0.62
N ALA A 230 29.39 0.66 0.59
CA ALA A 230 29.67 2.00 0.08
C ALA A 230 29.24 2.18 -1.39
N ASP A 231 29.13 1.09 -2.15
CA ASP A 231 28.75 1.08 -3.56
C ASP A 231 27.24 0.83 -3.78
N ALA A 232 26.46 0.65 -2.70
CA ALA A 232 25.04 0.37 -2.81
C ALA A 232 24.26 1.57 -3.36
N THR A 233 23.53 1.35 -4.43
CA THR A 233 22.63 2.32 -5.05
C THR A 233 21.17 2.04 -4.63
N ILE A 234 20.25 2.99 -4.90
CA ILE A 234 18.82 2.82 -4.61
C ILE A 234 18.26 1.52 -5.17
N PHE A 235 18.56 1.18 -6.43
CA PHE A 235 18.02 -0.01 -7.08
C PHE A 235 18.73 -1.32 -6.73
N THR A 236 19.89 -1.27 -6.05
CA THR A 236 20.55 -2.45 -5.48
C THR A 236 20.08 -2.75 -4.04
N ARG A 237 19.26 -1.89 -3.46
CA ARG A 237 18.65 -2.05 -2.12
C ARG A 237 17.12 -1.94 -2.11
N THR A 238 16.52 -1.77 -3.28
CA THR A 238 15.07 -1.65 -3.41
C THR A 238 14.55 -2.66 -4.42
N TRP A 239 13.65 -3.51 -3.98
CA TRP A 239 13.10 -4.57 -4.81
C TRP A 239 12.00 -4.06 -5.75
N SER A 240 12.02 -4.54 -6.99
CA SER A 240 10.87 -4.48 -7.88
C SER A 240 10.05 -5.77 -7.75
N ASN A 241 8.97 -5.72 -6.97
CA ASN A 241 8.07 -6.85 -6.68
C ASN A 241 6.98 -6.95 -7.77
N ILE A 242 7.32 -7.54 -8.92
CA ILE A 242 6.50 -7.49 -10.15
C ILE A 242 5.79 -8.81 -10.51
N GLY A 243 5.88 -9.83 -9.67
CA GLY A 243 5.16 -11.08 -9.85
C GLY A 243 3.64 -10.93 -9.79
N ALA A 244 2.89 -11.88 -10.35
CA ALA A 244 1.42 -11.80 -10.42
C ALA A 244 0.77 -11.62 -9.04
N ILE A 245 1.16 -12.42 -8.03
CA ILE A 245 0.59 -12.31 -6.67
C ILE A 245 0.99 -10.98 -6.03
N HIS A 246 2.24 -10.51 -6.21
CA HIS A 246 2.65 -9.20 -5.74
C HIS A 246 1.75 -8.09 -6.31
N ARG A 247 1.54 -8.06 -7.61
CA ARG A 247 0.75 -7.02 -8.30
C ARG A 247 -0.76 -7.11 -7.97
N ILE A 248 -1.27 -8.32 -7.77
CA ILE A 248 -2.71 -8.52 -7.51
C ILE A 248 -3.03 -8.26 -6.03
N VAL A 249 -2.19 -8.70 -5.10
CA VAL A 249 -2.52 -8.70 -3.67
C VAL A 249 -1.74 -7.63 -2.89
N PHE A 250 -0.40 -7.65 -2.97
CA PHE A 250 0.45 -6.89 -2.05
C PHE A 250 0.82 -5.49 -2.55
N HIS A 251 1.00 -5.33 -3.86
CA HIS A 251 1.45 -4.08 -4.48
C HIS A 251 0.49 -3.65 -5.60
N PRO A 252 -0.78 -3.33 -5.28
CA PRO A 252 -1.72 -2.81 -6.26
C PRO A 252 -1.22 -1.49 -6.86
N HIS A 253 -1.83 -1.06 -7.96
CA HIS A 253 -1.50 0.21 -8.65
C HIS A 253 -0.04 0.34 -9.08
N ASN A 254 0.64 -0.78 -9.37
CA ASN A 254 2.06 -0.82 -9.74
C ASN A 254 3.04 -0.37 -8.64
N ASP A 255 2.60 -0.30 -7.38
CA ASP A 255 3.44 0.03 -6.23
C ASP A 255 4.68 -0.87 -6.11
N GLY A 256 4.58 -2.12 -6.61
CA GLY A 256 5.71 -3.06 -6.67
C GLY A 256 6.87 -2.68 -7.59
N TYR A 257 6.76 -1.64 -8.43
CA TYR A 257 7.89 -1.05 -9.15
C TYR A 257 8.66 -0.06 -8.25
N HIS A 258 8.93 -0.46 -7.03
CA HIS A 258 9.38 0.39 -5.95
C HIS A 258 10.78 1.00 -6.19
N ALA A 259 11.69 0.27 -6.82
CA ALA A 259 12.98 0.81 -7.25
C ALA A 259 12.84 1.99 -8.22
N VAL A 260 11.90 1.91 -9.17
CA VAL A 260 11.60 3.01 -10.10
C VAL A 260 10.98 4.20 -9.37
N HIS A 261 10.12 3.93 -8.39
CA HIS A 261 9.51 4.97 -7.56
C HIS A 261 10.58 5.75 -6.78
N HIS A 262 11.54 5.08 -6.16
CA HIS A 262 12.64 5.74 -5.44
C HIS A 262 13.56 6.54 -6.36
N LEU A 263 13.84 6.05 -7.57
CA LEU A 263 14.64 6.77 -8.56
C LEU A 263 13.91 8.00 -9.14
N TYR A 264 12.60 7.88 -9.34
CA TYR A 264 11.77 8.87 -10.03
C TYR A 264 10.41 9.05 -9.34
N PRO A 265 10.37 9.60 -8.11
CA PRO A 265 9.15 9.67 -7.30
C PRO A 265 8.04 10.55 -7.89
N SER A 266 8.35 11.34 -8.90
CA SER A 266 7.36 12.13 -9.67
C SER A 266 6.65 11.34 -10.78
N VAL A 267 7.03 10.09 -11.03
CA VAL A 267 6.36 9.23 -12.01
C VAL A 267 5.12 8.62 -11.37
N PRO A 268 3.88 8.91 -11.85
CA PRO A 268 2.67 8.42 -11.23
C PRO A 268 2.50 6.90 -11.43
N HIS A 269 1.82 6.26 -10.49
CA HIS A 269 1.62 4.81 -10.39
C HIS A 269 1.29 4.11 -11.72
N HIS A 270 0.43 4.70 -12.53
CA HIS A 270 -0.02 4.12 -13.80
C HIS A 270 1.05 4.12 -14.90
N LYS A 271 2.24 4.70 -14.65
CA LYS A 271 3.37 4.76 -15.59
C LYS A 271 4.65 4.11 -15.08
N LEU A 272 4.72 3.69 -13.80
CA LEU A 272 5.90 3.07 -13.22
C LEU A 272 6.38 1.84 -14.03
N HIS A 273 5.45 0.97 -14.46
CA HIS A 273 5.78 -0.21 -15.28
C HIS A 273 6.41 0.15 -16.63
N ARG A 274 6.03 1.30 -17.22
CA ARG A 274 6.60 1.79 -18.47
C ARG A 274 8.02 2.29 -18.26
N VAL A 275 8.24 3.06 -17.17
CA VAL A 275 9.59 3.58 -16.86
C VAL A 275 10.51 2.44 -16.47
N HIS A 276 10.03 1.43 -15.74
CA HIS A 276 10.82 0.22 -15.47
C HIS A 276 11.33 -0.45 -16.74
N ARG A 277 10.47 -0.64 -17.75
CA ARG A 277 10.89 -1.20 -19.04
C ARG A 277 11.90 -0.32 -19.75
N LEU A 278 11.70 1.00 -19.75
CA LEU A 278 12.66 1.92 -20.36
C LEU A 278 14.04 1.87 -19.70
N LEU A 279 14.08 1.74 -18.36
CA LEU A 279 15.34 1.58 -17.63
C LEU A 279 15.99 0.22 -17.96
N ALA A 280 15.24 -0.86 -17.93
CA ALA A 280 15.75 -2.20 -18.26
C ALA A 280 16.29 -2.29 -19.70
N GLU A 281 15.74 -1.52 -20.64
CA GLU A 281 16.18 -1.51 -22.03
C GLU A 281 17.35 -0.55 -22.31
N ARG A 282 17.53 0.52 -21.53
CA ARG A 282 18.42 1.64 -21.88
C ARG A 282 19.42 2.03 -20.80
N ASP A 283 19.29 1.53 -19.59
CA ASP A 283 20.23 1.75 -18.51
C ASP A 283 20.87 0.41 -18.13
N GLN A 284 22.13 0.22 -18.54
CA GLN A 284 22.83 -1.04 -18.36
C GLN A 284 23.03 -1.38 -16.89
N ALA A 285 23.31 -0.40 -16.02
CA ALA A 285 23.45 -0.62 -14.58
C ALA A 285 22.13 -1.11 -13.96
N PHE A 286 21.02 -0.46 -14.28
CA PHE A 286 19.69 -0.90 -13.84
C PHE A 286 19.35 -2.29 -14.39
N ALA A 287 19.64 -2.56 -15.66
CA ALA A 287 19.37 -3.86 -16.28
C ALA A 287 20.15 -5.01 -15.64
N THR A 288 21.36 -4.74 -15.15
CA THR A 288 22.26 -5.75 -14.55
C THR A 288 22.00 -5.93 -13.05
N ASP A 289 21.83 -4.83 -12.31
CA ASP A 289 21.95 -4.84 -10.84
C ASP A 289 20.62 -4.62 -10.12
N ALA A 290 19.51 -4.28 -10.85
CA ALA A 290 18.22 -4.04 -10.22
C ALA A 290 17.65 -5.33 -9.60
N LEU A 291 17.22 -5.24 -8.33
CA LEU A 291 16.60 -6.34 -7.62
C LEU A 291 15.17 -6.57 -8.11
N ILE A 292 14.89 -7.76 -8.65
CA ILE A 292 13.58 -8.15 -9.19
C ILE A 292 13.07 -9.40 -8.47
N ARG A 293 11.83 -9.31 -7.95
CA ARG A 293 11.15 -10.43 -7.29
C ARG A 293 9.84 -10.75 -8.01
N THR A 294 9.71 -12.00 -8.46
CA THR A 294 8.52 -12.49 -9.17
C THR A 294 7.66 -13.45 -8.33
N LYS A 295 8.21 -13.99 -7.24
CA LYS A 295 7.51 -14.90 -6.31
C LYS A 295 7.45 -14.27 -4.92
N VAL A 296 6.40 -14.55 -4.17
CA VAL A 296 6.27 -14.12 -2.76
C VAL A 296 7.24 -14.90 -1.87
N THR A 297 7.38 -16.19 -2.17
CA THR A 297 8.42 -17.03 -1.59
C THR A 297 9.62 -16.99 -2.50
N SER A 298 10.77 -16.59 -1.97
CA SER A 298 12.05 -16.71 -2.65
C SER A 298 13.08 -17.08 -1.59
N SER A 299 13.88 -18.12 -1.83
CA SER A 299 15.20 -18.22 -1.24
C SER A 299 15.97 -16.96 -1.67
N ALA A 300 16.57 -16.28 -0.72
CA ALA A 300 17.53 -15.23 -0.99
C ALA A 300 18.61 -15.72 -1.94
#